data_c5df346d3dd9c3d8eca1f6efdef97301
#
_entry.id   c5df346d3dd9c3d8eca1f6efdef97301
#
_cell.length_a   1.000
_cell.length_b   1.000
_cell.length_c   1.000
_cell.angle_alpha   90.00
_cell.angle_beta   90.00
_cell.angle_gamma   90.00
#
_symmetry.space_group_name_H-M   'P 1'
#
loop_
_entity.id
_entity.type
_entity.pdbx_description
1 polymer ?
#
loop_
_entity_poly.entity_id
_entity_poly.type
_entity_poly.pdbx_seq_one_letter_code
_entity_poly.pdbx_strand_id
1 'polypeptide(L)'
;MAEDLSDYRKSYEFSELTREQSASNPFEQFQKWFEEVEQAKGIDEVNAMTVSTIGLDGFPKNRVVLLKSYDADGFIFYTNYDSEKGRALAANPNICLSFFWPNLERQVIIK
;
A
#
# COMPACT_ATOMS: atom_id res chain seq x y z
N MET A 1 29.13 4.16 -15.90
CA MET A 1 28.81 2.75 -16.21
C MET A 1 27.64 2.33 -15.33
N ALA A 2 26.64 1.74 -15.95
CA ALA A 2 25.44 1.31 -15.22
C ALA A 2 25.72 0.01 -14.46
N GLU A 3 25.22 -0.09 -13.24
CA GLU A 3 25.25 -1.30 -12.47
C GLU A 3 24.02 -2.14 -12.82
N ASP A 4 24.22 -3.42 -13.08
CA ASP A 4 23.11 -4.32 -13.39
C ASP A 4 22.59 -4.96 -12.11
N LEU A 5 21.34 -4.69 -11.79
CA LEU A 5 20.69 -5.18 -10.58
C LEU A 5 19.78 -6.39 -10.83
N SER A 6 19.84 -6.98 -12.04
CA SER A 6 18.95 -8.08 -12.41
C SER A 6 19.04 -9.27 -11.46
N ASP A 7 20.23 -9.53 -10.91
CA ASP A 7 20.43 -10.66 -9.99
C ASP A 7 19.84 -10.44 -8.60
N TYR A 8 19.40 -9.21 -8.31
CA TYR A 8 18.75 -8.92 -7.04
C TYR A 8 17.35 -9.51 -6.96
N ARG A 9 16.81 -9.95 -8.09
CA ARG A 9 15.49 -10.52 -8.13
C ARG A 9 15.41 -11.76 -7.28
N LYS A 10 14.41 -11.79 -6.40
CA LYS A 10 14.14 -12.90 -5.51
C LYS A 10 13.03 -13.77 -6.07
N SER A 11 13.12 -15.06 -5.88
CA SER A 11 12.02 -15.96 -6.20
C SER A 11 10.94 -15.85 -5.13
N TYR A 12 9.68 -15.70 -5.54
CA TYR A 12 8.55 -15.56 -4.64
C TYR A 12 7.89 -16.92 -4.45
N GLU A 13 8.26 -17.61 -3.37
CA GLU A 13 7.84 -19.00 -3.13
C GLU A 13 7.09 -19.19 -1.82
N PHE A 14 6.79 -18.07 -1.10
CA PHE A 14 6.28 -18.18 0.26
C PHE A 14 4.90 -18.82 0.30
N SER A 15 3.99 -18.33 -0.50
CA SER A 15 2.63 -18.88 -0.57
C SER A 15 1.94 -18.39 -1.84
N GLU A 16 0.82 -19.03 -2.15
CA GLU A 16 0.01 -18.71 -3.32
C GLU A 16 -1.38 -18.29 -2.85
N LEU A 17 -1.92 -17.24 -3.46
CA LEU A 17 -3.29 -16.82 -3.21
C LEU A 17 -4.19 -17.51 -4.22
N THR A 18 -4.99 -18.47 -3.75
CA THR A 18 -5.96 -19.16 -4.59
C THR A 18 -7.36 -18.65 -4.31
N ARG A 19 -8.28 -18.90 -5.22
CA ARG A 19 -9.68 -18.51 -5.05
C ARG A 19 -10.30 -19.15 -3.81
N GLU A 20 -9.98 -20.41 -3.56
CA GLU A 20 -10.50 -21.14 -2.40
C GLU A 20 -9.99 -20.59 -1.08
N GLN A 21 -8.78 -20.04 -1.08
CA GLN A 21 -8.14 -19.50 0.11
C GLN A 21 -8.43 -18.03 0.33
N SER A 22 -8.95 -17.33 -0.68
CA SER A 22 -9.25 -15.92 -0.56
C SER A 22 -10.56 -15.68 0.18
N ALA A 23 -10.63 -14.54 0.87
CA ALA A 23 -11.85 -14.09 1.53
C ALA A 23 -12.92 -13.73 0.50
N SER A 24 -14.18 -13.64 0.94
CA SER A 24 -15.32 -13.39 0.07
C SER A 24 -15.37 -11.94 -0.44
N ASN A 25 -14.71 -10.99 0.26
CA ASN A 25 -14.67 -9.61 -0.19
C ASN A 25 -13.28 -9.00 0.08
N PRO A 26 -12.94 -7.91 -0.63
CA PRO A 26 -11.60 -7.32 -0.54
C PRO A 26 -11.23 -6.80 0.85
N PHE A 27 -12.18 -6.26 1.61
CA PHE A 27 -11.88 -5.74 2.96
C PHE A 27 -11.53 -6.86 3.92
N GLU A 28 -12.24 -7.97 3.85
CA GLU A 28 -11.91 -9.14 4.66
C GLU A 28 -10.55 -9.70 4.28
N GLN A 29 -10.24 -9.72 2.99
CA GLN A 29 -8.94 -10.18 2.52
C GLN A 29 -7.82 -9.26 3.01
N PHE A 30 -8.03 -7.94 2.97
CA PHE A 30 -7.06 -6.98 3.48
C PHE A 30 -6.85 -7.17 4.98
N GLN A 31 -7.92 -7.28 5.74
CA GLN A 31 -7.85 -7.46 7.19
C GLN A 31 -7.09 -8.73 7.55
N LYS A 32 -7.40 -9.82 6.88
CA LYS A 32 -6.71 -11.09 7.10
C LYS A 32 -5.23 -10.97 6.83
N TRP A 33 -4.87 -10.38 5.72
CA TRP A 33 -3.47 -10.20 5.33
C TRP A 33 -2.73 -9.26 6.27
N PHE A 34 -3.38 -8.17 6.66
CA PHE A 34 -2.78 -7.21 7.59
C PHE A 34 -2.44 -7.88 8.92
N GLU A 35 -3.38 -8.63 9.47
CA GLU A 35 -3.18 -9.35 10.72
C GLU A 35 -2.08 -10.40 10.60
N GLU A 36 -2.02 -11.13 9.50
CA GLU A 36 -0.97 -12.11 9.26
C GLU A 36 0.41 -11.46 9.18
N VAL A 37 0.49 -10.32 8.52
CA VAL A 37 1.76 -9.58 8.40
C VAL A 37 2.22 -9.06 9.75
N GLU A 38 1.30 -8.54 10.57
CA GLU A 38 1.62 -8.12 11.93
C GLU A 38 2.17 -9.27 12.77
N GLN A 39 1.52 -10.41 12.70
CA GLN A 39 1.92 -11.59 13.49
C GLN A 39 3.23 -12.21 13.01
N ALA A 40 3.50 -12.16 11.73
CA ALA A 40 4.70 -12.75 11.16
C ALA A 40 5.96 -11.98 11.53
N LYS A 41 5.84 -10.70 11.91
CA LYS A 41 6.95 -9.81 12.23
C LYS A 41 7.86 -9.60 11.03
N GLY A 42 8.97 -8.88 11.22
CA GLY A 42 9.90 -8.58 10.14
C GLY A 42 9.66 -7.24 9.46
N ILE A 43 8.57 -6.54 9.81
CA ILE A 43 8.28 -5.18 9.36
C ILE A 43 7.95 -4.35 10.60
N ASP A 44 8.65 -3.24 10.78
CA ASP A 44 8.45 -2.37 11.95
C ASP A 44 7.13 -1.63 11.89
N GLU A 45 6.77 -1.09 10.72
CA GLU A 45 5.56 -0.32 10.54
C GLU A 45 4.70 -0.97 9.46
N VAL A 46 3.89 -1.95 9.86
CA VAL A 46 3.02 -2.69 8.94
C VAL A 46 2.02 -1.74 8.26
N ASN A 47 1.63 -0.68 8.95
CA ASN A 47 0.68 0.31 8.46
C ASN A 47 1.30 1.40 7.59
N ALA A 48 2.60 1.34 7.30
CA ALA A 48 3.21 2.26 6.34
C ALA A 48 2.73 1.93 4.93
N MET A 49 2.33 2.95 4.20
CA MET A 49 1.85 2.79 2.84
C MET A 49 2.31 3.94 1.97
N THR A 50 2.35 3.71 0.67
CA THR A 50 2.65 4.76 -0.30
C THR A 50 1.33 5.31 -0.83
N VAL A 51 1.18 6.63 -0.75
CA VAL A 51 0.04 7.34 -1.34
C VAL A 51 0.49 7.94 -2.66
N SER A 52 -0.24 7.65 -3.71
CA SER A 52 0.01 8.19 -5.04
C SER A 52 -1.14 9.10 -5.43
N THR A 53 -0.80 10.33 -5.83
CA THR A 53 -1.78 11.34 -6.25
C THR A 53 -1.30 11.99 -7.53
N ILE A 54 -2.19 12.73 -8.20
CA ILE A 54 -1.80 13.55 -9.34
C ILE A 54 -1.44 14.93 -8.80
N GLY A 55 -0.18 15.34 -9.01
CA GLY A 55 0.30 16.63 -8.55
C GLY A 55 -0.34 17.80 -9.29
N LEU A 56 -0.21 18.99 -8.71
CA LEU A 56 -0.74 20.22 -9.32
C LEU A 56 -0.08 20.52 -10.66
N ASP A 57 1.13 20.02 -10.87
CA ASP A 57 1.87 20.14 -12.13
C ASP A 57 1.55 19.03 -13.13
N GLY A 58 0.60 18.14 -12.80
CA GLY A 58 0.20 17.05 -13.67
C GLY A 58 1.03 15.78 -13.54
N PHE A 59 2.10 15.81 -12.75
CA PHE A 59 2.93 14.62 -12.54
C PHE A 59 2.40 13.79 -11.38
N PRO A 60 2.46 12.45 -11.49
CA PRO A 60 2.16 11.58 -10.35
C PRO A 60 3.15 11.84 -9.22
N LYS A 61 2.64 11.87 -8.00
CA LYS A 61 3.44 12.09 -6.80
C LYS A 61 3.21 10.96 -5.82
N ASN A 62 4.28 10.53 -5.15
CA ASN A 62 4.23 9.47 -4.15
C ASN A 62 4.73 9.99 -2.81
N ARG A 63 4.15 9.49 -1.73
CA ARG A 63 4.59 9.79 -0.39
C ARG A 63 4.24 8.63 0.54
N VAL A 64 5.17 8.30 1.43
CA VAL A 64 4.90 7.30 2.46
C VAL A 64 4.16 7.97 3.61
N VAL A 65 3.05 7.39 4.02
CA VAL A 65 2.27 7.82 5.16
C VAL A 65 1.86 6.60 5.98
N LEU A 66 1.34 6.83 7.17
CA LEU A 66 0.87 5.75 8.04
C LEU A 66 -0.64 5.67 7.99
N LEU A 67 -1.16 4.48 7.72
CA LEU A 67 -2.59 4.21 7.86
C LEU A 67 -2.96 4.30 9.33
N LYS A 68 -4.01 5.06 9.66
CA LYS A 68 -4.45 5.25 11.05
C LYS A 68 -5.55 4.29 11.44
N SER A 69 -6.47 4.02 10.53
CA SER A 69 -7.55 3.06 10.76
C SER A 69 -8.16 2.65 9.43
N TYR A 70 -8.85 1.54 9.44
CA TYR A 70 -9.61 1.09 8.29
C TYR A 70 -10.81 0.27 8.73
N ASP A 71 -11.86 0.32 7.92
CA ASP A 71 -13.05 -0.50 8.09
C ASP A 71 -13.71 -0.67 6.71
N ALA A 72 -14.91 -1.23 6.69
CA ALA A 72 -15.63 -1.45 5.44
C ALA A 72 -15.97 -0.15 4.70
N ASP A 73 -15.95 0.99 5.39
CA ASP A 73 -16.24 2.28 4.80
C ASP A 73 -15.01 2.95 4.19
N GLY A 74 -13.81 2.52 4.56
CA GLY A 74 -12.62 3.07 3.94
C GLY A 74 -11.36 3.02 4.79
N PHE A 75 -10.36 3.75 4.31
CA PHE A 75 -9.02 3.82 4.89
C PHE A 75 -8.77 5.25 5.32
N ILE A 76 -8.28 5.44 6.54
CA ILE A 76 -8.06 6.75 7.13
C ILE A 76 -6.58 6.99 7.36
N PHE A 77 -6.08 8.09 6.81
CA PHE A 77 -4.75 8.60 7.09
C PHE A 77 -4.83 10.11 7.20
N TYR A 78 -3.84 10.72 7.85
CA TYR A 78 -3.83 12.16 8.04
C TYR A 78 -2.86 12.83 7.09
N THR A 79 -3.27 13.98 6.56
CA THR A 79 -2.43 14.82 5.72
C THR A 79 -2.68 16.28 6.06
N ASN A 80 -1.66 17.11 5.84
CA ASN A 80 -1.81 18.55 5.99
C ASN A 80 -2.67 19.08 4.82
N TYR A 81 -3.79 19.70 5.13
CA TYR A 81 -4.70 20.21 4.12
C TYR A 81 -4.04 21.26 3.21
N ASP A 82 -3.12 22.07 3.76
CA ASP A 82 -2.42 23.12 3.01
C ASP A 82 -1.16 22.61 2.29
N SER A 83 -0.80 21.34 2.44
CA SER A 83 0.33 20.76 1.73
C SER A 83 0.02 20.63 0.24
N GLU A 84 1.06 20.45 -0.57
CA GLU A 84 0.87 20.18 -2.00
C GLU A 84 -0.02 18.98 -2.22
N LYS A 85 0.15 17.90 -1.43
CA LYS A 85 -0.68 16.71 -1.52
C LYS A 85 -2.14 17.04 -1.22
N GLY A 86 -2.41 17.81 -0.16
CA GLY A 86 -3.78 18.19 0.19
C GLY A 86 -4.43 19.02 -0.91
N ARG A 87 -3.69 19.97 -1.47
CA ARG A 87 -4.19 20.80 -2.58
C ARG A 87 -4.39 19.97 -3.85
N ALA A 88 -3.48 19.04 -4.12
CA ALA A 88 -3.58 18.16 -5.28
C ALA A 88 -4.83 17.27 -5.18
N LEU A 89 -5.14 16.74 -3.99
CA LEU A 89 -6.34 15.95 -3.77
C LEU A 89 -7.62 16.75 -3.92
N ALA A 90 -7.60 18.02 -3.50
CA ALA A 90 -8.75 18.91 -3.71
C ALA A 90 -9.02 19.17 -5.20
N ALA A 91 -7.95 19.27 -5.99
CA ALA A 91 -8.05 19.48 -7.44
C ALA A 91 -8.36 18.20 -8.20
N ASN A 92 -7.80 17.07 -7.77
CA ASN A 92 -8.01 15.76 -8.39
C ASN A 92 -8.05 14.71 -7.29
N PRO A 93 -9.22 14.17 -6.96
CA PRO A 93 -9.36 13.24 -5.82
C PRO A 93 -8.95 11.80 -6.15
N ASN A 94 -8.49 11.52 -7.35
CA ASN A 94 -8.01 10.18 -7.67
C ASN A 94 -6.76 9.88 -6.88
N ILE A 95 -6.77 8.75 -6.17
CA ILE A 95 -5.74 8.37 -5.23
C ILE A 95 -5.51 6.87 -5.32
N CYS A 96 -4.27 6.48 -5.06
CA CYS A 96 -3.90 5.07 -4.96
C CYS A 96 -3.11 4.88 -3.68
N LEU A 97 -3.47 3.84 -2.92
CA LEU A 97 -2.72 3.41 -1.73
C LEU A 97 -2.02 2.11 -2.06
N SER A 98 -0.76 1.98 -1.67
CA SER A 98 0.02 0.78 -1.96
C SER A 98 0.74 0.32 -0.71
N PHE A 99 0.56 -0.96 -0.38
CA PHE A 99 1.29 -1.64 0.69
C PHE A 99 2.25 -2.64 0.08
N PHE A 100 3.46 -2.67 0.60
CA PHE A 100 4.42 -3.70 0.24
C PHE A 100 4.89 -4.40 1.51
N TRP A 101 4.56 -5.69 1.62
CA TRP A 101 4.88 -6.51 2.78
C TRP A 101 5.84 -7.64 2.36
N PRO A 102 7.15 -7.33 2.27
CA PRO A 102 8.12 -8.31 1.76
C PRO A 102 8.31 -9.52 2.67
N ASN A 103 8.00 -9.40 3.96
CA ASN A 103 8.11 -10.52 4.90
C ASN A 103 7.21 -11.69 4.53
N LEU A 104 6.06 -11.45 3.90
CA LEU A 104 5.16 -12.47 3.40
C LEU A 104 4.99 -12.42 1.87
N GLU A 105 5.85 -11.64 1.21
CA GLU A 105 5.89 -11.51 -0.25
C GLU A 105 4.53 -11.07 -0.81
N ARG A 106 3.95 -10.02 -0.20
CA ARG A 106 2.64 -9.51 -0.57
C ARG A 106 2.69 -8.05 -0.96
N GLN A 107 1.84 -7.69 -1.92
CA GLN A 107 1.59 -6.31 -2.31
C GLN A 107 0.09 -6.10 -2.42
N VAL A 108 -0.39 -4.96 -1.92
CA VAL A 108 -1.81 -4.58 -2.02
C VAL A 108 -1.89 -3.19 -2.61
N ILE A 109 -2.75 -3.03 -3.61
CA ILE A 109 -3.02 -1.74 -4.24
C ILE A 109 -4.50 -1.45 -4.11
N ILE A 110 -4.83 -0.26 -3.60
CA ILE A 110 -6.20 0.19 -3.36
C ILE A 110 -6.43 1.48 -4.13
N LYS A 111 -7.45 1.49 -4.95
CA LYS A 111 -7.82 2.67 -5.74
C LYS A 111 -9.18 3.20 -5.32
#